data_17557b449e41916cbc211ef04a4a79f9
#
_entry.id   17557b449e41916cbc211ef04a4a79f9
#
_cell.length_a   1.000
_cell.length_b   1.000
_cell.length_c   1.000
_cell.angle_alpha   90.00
_cell.angle_beta   90.00
_cell.angle_gamma   90.00
#
_symmetry.space_group_name_H-M   'P 1'
#
loop_
_entity.id
_entity.type
_entity.pdbx_description
1 polymer ?
#
loop_
_entity_poly.entity_id
_entity_poly.type
_entity_poly.pdbx_seq_one_letter_code
_entity_poly.pdbx_strand_id
1 'polypeptide(L)'
;MQINFDMYKPSFVELWVSSIYQQHDLLHPCDLSISNIAEIFNVNVFSHDGPVFAEWEEGLYSFIFLNTKKSEPDNRADFFHELCHVLRHVGCQKKLPKLFRELQENQAQHFQLVAAMPIYLFKQVSPSLYYEHYINQLSYTFQLPKKLVQKRLHHILNNIQSNCFWDQINHIS
;
A
#
# COMPACT_ATOMS: atom_id res chain seq x y z
N MET A 1 -1.41 7.35 22.21
CA MET A 1 -0.12 7.45 21.47
C MET A 1 -0.14 8.77 20.71
N GLN A 2 0.87 9.60 20.85
CA GLN A 2 0.99 10.84 20.06
C GLN A 2 1.96 10.57 18.89
N ILE A 3 1.54 10.83 17.66
CA ILE A 3 2.36 10.64 16.46
C ILE A 3 2.58 12.01 15.83
N ASN A 4 3.84 12.43 15.72
CA ASN A 4 4.20 13.65 15.01
C ASN A 4 4.40 13.33 13.52
N PHE A 5 3.34 13.44 12.74
CA PHE A 5 3.38 13.16 11.31
C PHE A 5 4.17 14.18 10.48
N ASP A 6 4.51 15.35 11.04
CA ASP A 6 5.31 16.36 10.31
C ASP A 6 6.74 15.89 10.08
N MET A 7 7.21 14.95 10.92
CA MET A 7 8.51 14.30 10.77
C MET A 7 8.52 13.14 9.78
N TYR A 8 7.34 12.74 9.26
CA TYR A 8 7.26 11.67 8.27
C TYR A 8 7.68 12.17 6.89
N LYS A 9 8.65 11.50 6.28
CA LYS A 9 9.10 11.76 4.91
C LYS A 9 8.62 10.64 3.98
N PRO A 10 7.62 10.89 3.13
CA PRO A 10 7.10 9.87 2.23
C PRO A 10 8.15 9.45 1.20
N SER A 11 8.13 8.18 0.80
CA SER A 11 8.95 7.69 -0.31
C SER A 11 8.47 8.25 -1.65
N PHE A 12 9.36 8.20 -2.66
CA PHE A 12 8.98 8.60 -4.02
C PHE A 12 7.74 7.85 -4.54
N VAL A 13 7.65 6.54 -4.26
CA VAL A 13 6.50 5.72 -4.64
C VAL A 13 5.21 6.19 -3.96
N GLU A 14 5.29 6.57 -2.69
CA GLU A 14 4.13 7.09 -1.97
C GLU A 14 3.69 8.46 -2.48
N LEU A 15 4.63 9.34 -2.81
CA LEU A 15 4.34 10.63 -3.43
C LEU A 15 3.67 10.45 -4.79
N TRP A 16 4.19 9.55 -5.60
CA TRP A 16 3.64 9.23 -6.91
C TRP A 16 2.21 8.70 -6.82
N VAL A 17 1.96 7.69 -5.97
CA VAL A 17 0.62 7.14 -5.74
C VAL A 17 -0.33 8.21 -5.22
N SER A 18 0.10 8.99 -4.21
CA SER A 18 -0.72 10.04 -3.62
C SER A 18 -1.10 11.12 -4.62
N SER A 19 -0.17 11.48 -5.51
CA SER A 19 -0.44 12.45 -6.59
C SER A 19 -1.52 11.95 -7.55
N ILE A 20 -1.43 10.67 -7.98
CA ILE A 20 -2.45 10.08 -8.86
C ILE A 20 -3.81 10.03 -8.16
N TYR A 21 -3.86 9.56 -6.93
CA TYR A 21 -5.11 9.45 -6.19
C TYR A 21 -5.79 10.81 -6.00
N GLN A 22 -5.02 11.85 -5.66
CA GLN A 22 -5.55 13.21 -5.50
C GLN A 22 -6.02 13.82 -6.82
N GLN A 23 -5.35 13.51 -7.94
CA GLN A 23 -5.79 13.93 -9.29
C GLN A 23 -7.13 13.29 -9.70
N HIS A 24 -7.49 12.15 -9.09
CA HIS A 24 -8.76 11.45 -9.30
C HIS A 24 -9.73 11.62 -8.13
N ASP A 25 -9.55 12.68 -7.32
CA ASP A 25 -10.44 13.05 -6.22
C ASP A 25 -10.63 11.95 -5.15
N LEU A 26 -9.64 11.07 -4.96
CA LEU A 26 -9.65 10.10 -3.86
C LEU A 26 -9.21 10.80 -2.56
N LEU A 27 -10.12 11.46 -1.89
CA LEU A 27 -9.85 12.34 -0.75
C LEU A 27 -10.15 11.68 0.62
N HIS A 28 -10.80 10.52 0.62
CA HIS A 28 -11.18 9.79 1.83
C HIS A 28 -10.76 8.31 1.74
N PRO A 29 -10.52 7.62 2.86
CA PRO A 29 -10.19 6.19 2.86
C PRO A 29 -11.22 5.29 2.15
N CYS A 30 -12.50 5.63 2.20
CA CYS A 30 -13.57 4.90 1.51
C CYS A 30 -13.47 4.99 -0.03
N ASP A 31 -12.81 6.01 -0.57
CA ASP A 31 -12.65 6.19 -2.02
C ASP A 31 -11.66 5.18 -2.61
N LEU A 32 -10.80 4.58 -1.76
CA LEU A 32 -9.81 3.58 -2.19
C LEU A 32 -10.44 2.20 -2.48
N SER A 33 -11.62 2.12 -3.07
CA SER A 33 -12.21 0.82 -3.46
C SER A 33 -11.37 0.13 -4.54
N ILE A 34 -11.41 -1.22 -4.58
CA ILE A 34 -10.73 -1.99 -5.65
C ILE A 34 -11.19 -1.50 -7.03
N SER A 35 -12.49 -1.23 -7.21
CA SER A 35 -13.05 -0.76 -8.48
C SER A 35 -12.49 0.61 -8.89
N ASN A 36 -12.46 1.59 -7.99
CA ASN A 36 -11.95 2.93 -8.31
C ASN A 36 -10.45 2.87 -8.68
N ILE A 37 -9.66 2.12 -7.90
CA ILE A 37 -8.23 1.97 -8.16
C ILE A 37 -7.97 1.22 -9.46
N ALA A 38 -8.72 0.16 -9.72
CA ALA A 38 -8.63 -0.61 -10.96
C ALA A 38 -8.96 0.23 -12.20
N GLU A 39 -9.98 1.08 -12.11
CA GLU A 39 -10.35 2.03 -13.17
C GLU A 39 -9.23 3.05 -13.44
N ILE A 40 -8.69 3.68 -12.39
CA ILE A 40 -7.61 4.67 -12.50
C ILE A 40 -6.39 4.09 -13.21
N PHE A 41 -6.03 2.84 -12.91
CA PHE A 41 -4.85 2.20 -13.50
C PHE A 41 -5.16 1.32 -14.72
N ASN A 42 -6.40 1.33 -15.21
CA ASN A 42 -6.86 0.52 -16.34
C ASN A 42 -6.54 -0.97 -16.15
N VAL A 43 -6.87 -1.52 -14.98
CA VAL A 43 -6.67 -2.91 -14.60
C VAL A 43 -8.01 -3.61 -14.51
N ASN A 44 -8.15 -4.76 -15.15
CA ASN A 44 -9.34 -5.59 -15.03
C ASN A 44 -9.21 -6.55 -13.84
N VAL A 45 -10.22 -6.61 -12.99
CA VAL A 45 -10.22 -7.46 -11.80
C VAL A 45 -11.25 -8.57 -11.95
N PHE A 46 -10.80 -9.80 -11.75
CA PHE A 46 -11.63 -11.01 -11.80
C PHE A 46 -11.57 -11.77 -10.48
N SER A 47 -12.61 -12.51 -10.18
CA SER A 47 -12.66 -13.41 -9.03
C SER A 47 -12.69 -14.86 -9.51
N HIS A 48 -11.88 -15.73 -8.86
CA HIS A 48 -11.83 -17.14 -9.17
C HIS A 48 -11.56 -17.99 -7.92
N ASP A 49 -11.72 -19.29 -8.05
CA ASP A 49 -11.43 -20.25 -6.97
C ASP A 49 -9.99 -20.76 -7.10
N GLY A 50 -9.01 -19.96 -6.69
CA GLY A 50 -7.59 -20.29 -6.79
C GLY A 50 -6.68 -19.23 -6.17
N PRO A 51 -5.37 -19.36 -6.31
CA PRO A 51 -4.41 -18.39 -5.77
C PRO A 51 -4.60 -17.01 -6.42
N VAL A 52 -4.32 -15.96 -5.65
CA VAL A 52 -4.27 -14.59 -6.19
C VAL A 52 -3.03 -14.45 -7.07
N PHE A 53 -3.18 -13.82 -8.22
CA PHE A 53 -2.07 -13.49 -9.13
C PHE A 53 -2.46 -12.37 -10.09
N ALA A 54 -1.45 -11.75 -10.71
CA ALA A 54 -1.64 -10.83 -11.82
C ALA A 54 -1.06 -11.39 -13.12
N GLU A 55 -1.66 -10.99 -14.24
CA GLU A 55 -1.19 -11.27 -15.58
C GLU A 55 -1.31 -10.00 -16.42
N TRP A 56 -0.21 -9.60 -17.06
CA TRP A 56 -0.17 -8.37 -17.84
C TRP A 56 0.80 -8.48 -19.01
N GLU A 57 0.51 -7.70 -20.03
CA GLU A 57 1.41 -7.43 -21.13
C GLU A 57 1.33 -5.93 -21.45
N GLU A 58 2.47 -5.26 -21.45
CA GLU A 58 2.54 -3.80 -21.58
C GLU A 58 1.87 -3.32 -22.88
N GLY A 59 0.93 -2.39 -22.72
CA GLY A 59 0.16 -1.82 -23.81
C GLY A 59 -0.97 -2.69 -24.37
N LEU A 60 -1.16 -3.92 -23.86
CA LEU A 60 -2.18 -4.85 -24.34
C LEU A 60 -3.25 -5.12 -23.27
N TYR A 61 -2.86 -5.67 -22.11
CA TYR A 61 -3.82 -6.01 -21.05
C TYR A 61 -3.18 -6.01 -19.68
N SER A 62 -4.03 -5.84 -18.66
CA SER A 62 -3.67 -5.94 -17.26
C SER A 62 -4.81 -6.57 -16.47
N PHE A 63 -4.57 -7.74 -15.91
CA PHE A 63 -5.54 -8.54 -15.17
C PHE A 63 -5.03 -8.86 -13.76
N ILE A 64 -5.91 -8.73 -12.76
CA ILE A 64 -5.68 -9.21 -11.40
C ILE A 64 -6.79 -10.20 -11.05
N PHE A 65 -6.41 -11.39 -10.59
CA PHE A 65 -7.33 -12.46 -10.21
C PHE A 65 -7.34 -12.60 -8.68
N LEU A 66 -8.49 -12.32 -8.07
CA LEU A 66 -8.72 -12.40 -6.63
C LEU A 66 -9.38 -13.72 -6.26
N ASN A 67 -9.20 -14.16 -5.01
CA ASN A 67 -9.71 -15.44 -4.54
C ASN A 67 -11.11 -15.29 -3.92
N THR A 68 -12.12 -16.00 -4.43
CA THR A 68 -13.50 -15.99 -3.93
C THR A 68 -13.65 -16.53 -2.49
N LYS A 69 -12.66 -17.28 -1.98
CA LYS A 69 -12.67 -17.86 -0.63
C LYS A 69 -12.01 -16.98 0.43
N LYS A 70 -11.29 -15.92 0.02
CA LYS A 70 -10.68 -14.98 0.94
C LYS A 70 -11.68 -13.94 1.41
N SER A 71 -11.42 -13.37 2.60
CA SER A 71 -12.18 -12.23 3.09
C SER A 71 -11.95 -11.00 2.19
N GLU A 72 -12.90 -10.06 2.18
CA GLU A 72 -12.77 -8.81 1.43
C GLU A 72 -11.51 -8.01 1.84
N PRO A 73 -11.17 -7.85 3.14
CA PRO A 73 -9.93 -7.21 3.54
C PRO A 73 -8.67 -7.92 3.02
N ASP A 74 -8.65 -9.26 3.01
CA ASP A 74 -7.50 -10.01 2.50
C ASP A 74 -7.36 -9.86 0.99
N ASN A 75 -8.46 -9.97 0.24
CA ASN A 75 -8.46 -9.71 -1.20
C ASN A 75 -8.04 -8.29 -1.54
N ARG A 76 -8.46 -7.31 -0.74
CA ARG A 76 -8.04 -5.93 -0.90
C ARG A 76 -6.54 -5.75 -0.67
N ALA A 77 -5.98 -6.39 0.34
CA ALA A 77 -4.54 -6.39 0.59
C ALA A 77 -3.77 -7.02 -0.58
N ASP A 78 -4.23 -8.19 -1.05
CA ASP A 78 -3.62 -8.88 -2.19
C ASP A 78 -3.73 -8.06 -3.48
N PHE A 79 -4.86 -7.40 -3.73
CA PHE A 79 -5.04 -6.51 -4.87
C PHE A 79 -3.94 -5.44 -4.95
N PHE A 80 -3.66 -4.74 -3.85
CA PHE A 80 -2.60 -3.72 -3.85
C PHE A 80 -1.21 -4.33 -4.03
N HIS A 81 -0.99 -5.56 -3.60
CA HIS A 81 0.26 -6.28 -3.86
C HIS A 81 0.43 -6.59 -5.35
N GLU A 82 -0.58 -7.21 -5.97
CA GLU A 82 -0.56 -7.56 -7.39
C GLU A 82 -0.55 -6.33 -8.30
N LEU A 83 -1.19 -5.24 -7.88
CA LEU A 83 -1.18 -3.98 -8.60
C LEU A 83 0.26 -3.45 -8.79
N CYS A 84 1.14 -3.63 -7.81
CA CYS A 84 2.55 -3.27 -7.96
C CYS A 84 3.22 -4.03 -9.10
N HIS A 85 2.95 -5.34 -9.20
CA HIS A 85 3.53 -6.16 -10.26
C HIS A 85 3.09 -5.67 -11.65
N VAL A 86 1.79 -5.37 -11.80
CA VAL A 86 1.24 -4.82 -13.04
C VAL A 86 1.86 -3.47 -13.41
N LEU A 87 2.03 -2.58 -12.44
CA LEU A 87 2.41 -1.18 -12.71
C LEU A 87 3.93 -0.95 -12.82
N ARG A 88 4.74 -1.82 -12.22
CA ARG A 88 6.16 -1.52 -11.98
C ARG A 88 7.13 -2.62 -12.40
N HIS A 89 6.63 -3.80 -12.68
CA HIS A 89 7.50 -4.92 -13.01
C HIS A 89 7.33 -5.32 -14.47
N VAL A 90 8.45 -5.58 -15.13
CA VAL A 90 8.49 -6.04 -16.51
C VAL A 90 8.95 -7.50 -16.54
N GLY A 91 8.34 -8.28 -17.42
CA GLY A 91 8.73 -9.66 -17.68
C GLY A 91 8.03 -10.69 -16.82
N CYS A 92 8.18 -11.96 -17.21
CA CYS A 92 7.56 -13.09 -16.50
C CYS A 92 8.37 -13.43 -15.24
N GLN A 93 7.81 -13.17 -14.05
CA GLN A 93 8.45 -13.45 -12.75
C GLN A 93 9.01 -14.87 -12.64
N LYS A 94 8.32 -15.88 -13.22
CA LYS A 94 8.76 -17.28 -13.16
C LYS A 94 10.12 -17.54 -13.85
N LYS A 95 10.52 -16.64 -14.77
CA LYS A 95 11.79 -16.74 -15.53
C LYS A 95 12.91 -15.90 -14.92
N LEU A 96 12.63 -15.05 -13.93
CA LEU A 96 13.62 -14.17 -13.34
C LEU A 96 14.54 -14.93 -12.35
N PRO A 97 15.83 -14.53 -12.23
CA PRO A 97 16.69 -15.00 -11.17
C PRO A 97 16.11 -14.74 -9.78
N LYS A 98 16.42 -15.62 -8.81
CA LYS A 98 15.87 -15.58 -7.45
C LYS A 98 16.01 -14.19 -6.80
N LEU A 99 17.18 -13.57 -6.86
CA LEU A 99 17.44 -12.25 -6.28
C LEU A 99 16.57 -11.15 -6.89
N PHE A 100 16.30 -11.23 -8.20
CA PHE A 100 15.41 -10.28 -8.87
C PHE A 100 13.95 -10.44 -8.41
N ARG A 101 13.50 -11.68 -8.25
CA ARG A 101 12.15 -11.94 -7.70
C ARG A 101 12.00 -11.40 -6.28
N GLU A 102 12.99 -11.66 -5.42
CA GLU A 102 13.01 -11.15 -4.04
C GLU A 102 12.97 -9.61 -4.00
N LEU A 103 13.69 -8.96 -4.92
CA LEU A 103 13.63 -7.49 -5.06
C LEU A 103 12.22 -7.03 -5.45
N GLN A 104 11.61 -7.65 -6.46
CA GLN A 104 10.24 -7.30 -6.89
C GLN A 104 9.22 -7.55 -5.78
N GLU A 105 9.33 -8.64 -5.02
CA GLU A 105 8.47 -8.93 -3.88
C GLU A 105 8.61 -7.88 -2.76
N ASN A 106 9.84 -7.45 -2.46
CA ASN A 106 10.08 -6.38 -1.49
C ASN A 106 9.47 -5.04 -1.95
N GLN A 107 9.59 -4.74 -3.24
CA GLN A 107 8.96 -3.55 -3.84
C GLN A 107 7.43 -3.64 -3.78
N ALA A 108 6.85 -4.82 -4.08
CA ALA A 108 5.42 -5.05 -4.03
C ALA A 108 4.88 -4.92 -2.59
N GLN A 109 5.61 -5.45 -1.60
CA GLN A 109 5.25 -5.29 -0.19
C GLN A 109 5.30 -3.82 0.26
N HIS A 110 6.31 -3.06 -0.15
CA HIS A 110 6.37 -1.63 0.15
C HIS A 110 5.25 -0.85 -0.52
N PHE A 111 5.03 -1.10 -1.82
CA PHE A 111 3.94 -0.48 -2.59
C PHE A 111 2.57 -0.77 -1.96
N GLN A 112 2.30 -2.03 -1.59
CA GLN A 112 1.09 -2.45 -0.90
C GLN A 112 0.80 -1.58 0.34
N LEU A 113 1.82 -1.33 1.17
CA LEU A 113 1.66 -0.51 2.38
C LEU A 113 1.27 0.93 2.06
N VAL A 114 1.95 1.55 1.09
CA VAL A 114 1.78 2.99 0.80
C VAL A 114 0.59 3.25 -0.11
N ALA A 115 0.25 2.33 -1.01
CA ALA A 115 -0.89 2.47 -1.91
C ALA A 115 -2.23 2.16 -1.22
N ALA A 116 -2.26 1.14 -0.35
CA ALA A 116 -3.46 0.81 0.41
C ALA A 116 -3.75 1.79 1.56
N MET A 117 -2.72 2.48 2.07
CA MET A 117 -2.82 3.44 3.19
C MET A 117 -1.89 4.62 2.98
N PRO A 118 -2.13 5.49 1.97
CA PRO A 118 -1.28 6.65 1.72
C PRO A 118 -1.34 7.61 2.90
N ILE A 119 -0.22 8.27 3.19
CA ILE A 119 -0.07 9.06 4.42
C ILE A 119 -1.10 10.19 4.56
N TYR A 120 -1.50 10.82 3.44
CA TYR A 120 -2.47 11.91 3.49
C TYR A 120 -3.86 11.45 3.95
N LEU A 121 -4.25 10.20 3.64
CA LEU A 121 -5.48 9.58 4.16
C LEU A 121 -5.28 8.98 5.55
N PHE A 122 -4.10 8.40 5.80
CA PHE A 122 -3.76 7.82 7.09
C PHE A 122 -3.85 8.87 8.23
N LYS A 123 -3.41 10.09 7.96
CA LYS A 123 -3.47 11.23 8.89
C LYS A 123 -4.91 11.66 9.26
N GLN A 124 -5.91 11.29 8.46
CA GLN A 124 -7.31 11.62 8.75
C GLN A 124 -7.88 10.79 9.93
N VAL A 125 -7.24 9.66 10.24
CA VAL A 125 -7.65 8.81 11.37
C VAL A 125 -6.86 9.24 12.60
N SER A 126 -7.55 9.85 13.56
CA SER A 126 -6.95 10.36 14.80
C SER A 126 -6.31 9.22 15.62
N PRO A 127 -5.05 9.36 16.04
CA PRO A 127 -4.41 8.36 16.88
C PRO A 127 -5.13 8.16 18.20
N SER A 128 -5.38 6.91 18.59
CA SER A 128 -5.89 6.55 19.91
C SER A 128 -4.77 6.42 20.94
N LEU A 129 -5.10 6.63 22.23
CA LEU A 129 -4.17 6.37 23.33
C LEU A 129 -3.80 4.89 23.42
N TYR A 130 -4.71 4.00 23.06
CA TYR A 130 -4.53 2.56 23.10
C TYR A 130 -4.18 2.02 21.72
N TYR A 131 -3.03 1.37 21.61
CA TYR A 131 -2.49 0.82 20.36
C TYR A 131 -3.49 -0.10 19.63
N GLU A 132 -4.05 -1.07 20.34
CA GLU A 132 -5.00 -2.03 19.76
C GLU A 132 -6.28 -1.36 19.25
N HIS A 133 -6.76 -0.34 19.95
CA HIS A 133 -7.92 0.44 19.50
C HIS A 133 -7.60 1.17 18.19
N TYR A 134 -6.43 1.78 18.09
CA TYR A 134 -6.01 2.49 16.88
C TYR A 134 -5.84 1.53 15.69
N ILE A 135 -5.23 0.35 15.90
CA ILE A 135 -5.13 -0.69 14.87
C ILE A 135 -6.52 -1.14 14.39
N ASN A 136 -7.47 -1.36 15.30
CA ASN A 136 -8.83 -1.74 14.95
C ASN A 136 -9.54 -0.64 14.14
N GLN A 137 -9.40 0.61 14.55
CA GLN A 137 -9.96 1.77 13.85
C GLN A 137 -9.40 1.90 12.44
N LEU A 138 -8.07 1.83 12.28
CA LEU A 138 -7.42 1.86 10.97
C LEU A 138 -7.84 0.68 10.09
N SER A 139 -7.87 -0.53 10.65
CA SER A 139 -8.30 -1.74 9.94
C SER A 139 -9.73 -1.61 9.41
N TYR A 140 -10.64 -1.09 10.21
CA TYR A 140 -12.02 -0.81 9.81
C TYR A 140 -12.09 0.28 8.74
N THR A 141 -11.41 1.41 8.95
CA THR A 141 -11.45 2.57 8.07
C THR A 141 -10.89 2.26 6.68
N PHE A 142 -9.77 1.54 6.60
CA PHE A 142 -9.15 1.17 5.33
C PHE A 142 -9.62 -0.17 4.79
N GLN A 143 -10.45 -0.91 5.54
CA GLN A 143 -10.93 -2.25 5.17
C GLN A 143 -9.77 -3.21 4.84
N LEU A 144 -8.76 -3.26 5.72
CA LEU A 144 -7.55 -4.05 5.54
C LEU A 144 -7.29 -4.97 6.75
N PRO A 145 -6.57 -6.09 6.56
CA PRO A 145 -6.19 -6.95 7.65
C PRO A 145 -5.34 -6.21 8.69
N LYS A 146 -5.60 -6.42 9.98
CA LYS A 146 -4.85 -5.79 11.09
C LYS A 146 -3.34 -5.95 10.94
N LYS A 147 -2.88 -7.11 10.48
CA LYS A 147 -1.45 -7.39 10.27
C LYS A 147 -0.82 -6.41 9.26
N LEU A 148 -1.53 -6.05 8.18
CA LEU A 148 -1.04 -5.08 7.19
C LEU A 148 -1.03 -3.67 7.78
N VAL A 149 -2.08 -3.31 8.52
CA VAL A 149 -2.18 -2.02 9.22
C VAL A 149 -1.04 -1.85 10.24
N GLN A 150 -0.74 -2.89 11.03
CA GLN A 150 0.39 -2.89 11.96
C GLN A 150 1.72 -2.67 11.24
N LYS A 151 1.94 -3.37 10.12
CA LYS A 151 3.16 -3.15 9.28
C LYS A 151 3.26 -1.70 8.79
N ARG A 152 2.14 -1.12 8.35
CA ARG A 152 2.11 0.28 7.87
C ARG A 152 2.40 1.26 9.01
N LEU A 153 1.78 1.09 10.15
CA LEU A 153 2.03 1.93 11.33
C LEU A 153 3.49 1.84 11.77
N HIS A 154 4.06 0.64 11.86
CA HIS A 154 5.49 0.47 12.17
C HIS A 154 6.41 1.13 11.14
N HIS A 155 6.09 1.01 9.85
CA HIS A 155 6.84 1.69 8.79
C HIS A 155 6.82 3.22 8.98
N ILE A 156 5.66 3.80 9.32
CA ILE A 156 5.52 5.24 9.59
C ILE A 156 6.35 5.63 10.82
N LEU A 157 6.22 4.91 11.93
CA LEU A 157 6.93 5.21 13.17
C LEU A 157 8.45 5.11 13.02
N ASN A 158 8.95 4.09 12.33
CA ASN A 158 10.37 3.92 12.05
C ASN A 158 10.91 5.07 11.17
N ASN A 159 10.15 5.50 10.16
CA ASN A 159 10.52 6.62 9.31
C ASN A 159 10.62 7.92 10.13
N ILE A 160 9.62 8.21 10.96
CA ILE A 160 9.62 9.38 11.87
C ILE A 160 10.83 9.34 12.82
N GLN A 161 11.08 8.19 13.46
CA GLN A 161 12.19 8.04 14.40
C GLN A 161 13.54 8.28 13.72
N SER A 162 13.74 7.73 12.52
CA SER A 162 14.95 7.93 11.73
C SER A 162 15.16 9.41 11.38
N ASN A 163 14.11 10.12 10.97
CA ASN A 163 14.20 11.53 10.62
C ASN A 163 14.45 12.42 11.84
N CYS A 164 13.81 12.14 12.99
CA CYS A 164 14.11 12.84 14.24
C CYS A 164 15.56 12.71 14.64
N PHE A 165 16.17 11.54 14.49
CA PHE A 165 17.58 11.31 14.80
C PHE A 165 18.51 12.12 13.89
N TRP A 166 18.26 12.15 12.58
CA TRP A 166 19.07 12.92 11.62
C TRP A 166 18.95 14.43 11.84
N ASP A 167 17.76 14.94 12.16
CA ASP A 167 17.58 16.37 12.44
C ASP A 167 18.34 16.79 13.71
N GLN A 168 18.38 15.96 14.75
CA GLN A 168 19.17 16.23 15.96
C GLN A 168 20.68 16.32 15.66
N ILE A 169 21.22 15.42 14.82
CA ILE A 169 22.64 15.45 14.44
C ILE A 169 22.97 16.71 13.65
N ASN A 170 22.13 17.11 12.71
CA ASN A 170 22.36 18.26 11.85
C ASN A 170 22.25 19.62 12.59
N HIS A 171 21.64 19.65 13.78
CA HIS A 171 21.58 20.84 14.63
C HIS A 171 22.76 20.94 15.63
N ILE A 172 23.61 19.91 15.73
CA ILE A 172 24.78 19.88 16.60
C ILE A 172 26.07 20.28 15.83
N SER A 173 26.01 20.31 14.50
CA SER A 173 27.11 20.74 13.61
C SER A 173 26.94 22.17 13.16
#